data_3010b9e46be8d4b86054a5e8ee53c553
#
_entry.id   3010b9e46be8d4b86054a5e8ee53c553
#
_cell.length_a   1.000
_cell.length_b   1.000
_cell.length_c   1.000
_cell.angle_alpha   90.00
_cell.angle_beta   90.00
_cell.angle_gamma   90.00
#
_symmetry.space_group_name_H-M   'P 1'
#
loop_
_entity.id
_entity.type
_entity.pdbx_description
1 polymer ?
#
loop_
_entity_poly.entity_id
_entity_poly.type
_entity_poly.pdbx_seq_one_letter_code
_entity_poly.pdbx_strand_id
1 'polypeptide(L)'
;MKYADAVKKFDPVIGLETHVELSTTTKLFCPAEVSFGGDPNSQLTPVSLGLPGSLPVVNKTAVDYAIKLGLALHCEIAEWSQFARKNYFYPDMPRDYQISQYDKPT
;
A
#
# COMPACT_ATOMS: atom_id res chain seq x y z
N MET A 1 24.88 7.27 28.87
CA MET A 1 25.99 7.03 27.89
C MET A 1 25.95 8.21 26.90
N LYS A 2 27.12 8.77 26.57
CA LYS A 2 27.19 9.81 25.52
C LYS A 2 27.17 9.17 24.14
N TYR A 3 26.68 9.90 23.11
CA TYR A 3 26.60 9.42 21.73
C TYR A 3 27.93 8.83 21.22
N ALA A 4 29.05 9.55 21.45
CA ALA A 4 30.38 9.12 21.03
C ALA A 4 30.84 7.79 21.64
N ASP A 5 30.30 7.41 22.79
CA ASP A 5 30.60 6.14 23.46
C ASP A 5 29.69 5.03 22.97
N ALA A 6 28.43 5.40 22.61
CA ALA A 6 27.46 4.46 22.10
C ALA A 6 27.86 3.93 20.72
N VAL A 7 28.27 4.81 19.78
CA VAL A 7 28.67 4.41 18.40
C VAL A 7 29.95 3.58 18.34
N LYS A 8 30.75 3.56 19.41
CA LYS A 8 31.91 2.66 19.53
C LYS A 8 31.54 1.24 19.98
N LYS A 9 30.35 1.09 20.57
CA LYS A 9 29.94 -0.16 21.21
C LYS A 9 28.75 -0.83 20.46
N PHE A 10 27.96 -0.07 19.73
CA PHE A 10 26.75 -0.54 19.04
C PHE A 10 26.73 -0.05 17.61
N ASP A 11 26.28 -0.89 16.70
CA ASP A 11 25.96 -0.51 15.32
C ASP A 11 24.55 0.06 15.28
N PRO A 12 24.33 1.33 14.90
CA PRO A 12 23.00 1.89 14.78
C PRO A 12 22.31 1.33 13.53
N VAL A 13 21.13 0.74 13.72
CA VAL A 13 20.24 0.31 12.62
C VAL A 13 19.01 1.19 12.65
N ILE A 14 18.74 1.85 11.53
CA ILE A 14 17.60 2.79 11.39
C ILE A 14 16.70 2.28 10.28
N GLY A 15 15.41 2.08 10.59
CA GLY A 15 14.35 1.84 9.62
C GLY A 15 13.50 3.10 9.45
N LEU A 16 13.13 3.42 8.23
CA LEU A 16 12.21 4.50 7.90
C LEU A 16 11.03 3.95 7.11
N GLU A 17 9.83 4.36 7.51
CA GLU A 17 8.61 4.09 6.76
C GLU A 17 7.99 5.44 6.37
N THR A 18 7.64 5.58 5.10
CA THR A 18 6.99 6.79 4.59
C THR A 18 5.66 6.41 3.94
N HIS A 19 4.57 6.96 4.48
CA HIS A 19 3.25 6.81 3.89
C HIS A 19 3.01 7.92 2.87
N VAL A 20 2.62 7.52 1.66
CA VAL A 20 2.32 8.45 0.55
C VAL A 20 0.89 8.24 0.08
N GLU A 21 0.11 9.30 0.10
CA GLU A 21 -1.22 9.33 -0.51
C GLU A 21 -1.08 9.81 -1.96
N LEU A 22 -1.43 8.91 -2.90
CA LEU A 22 -1.32 9.22 -4.32
C LEU A 22 -2.52 10.02 -4.82
N SER A 23 -2.30 10.99 -5.71
CA SER A 23 -3.35 11.79 -6.36
C SER A 23 -4.01 11.06 -7.53
N THR A 24 -4.52 9.86 -7.31
CA THR A 24 -5.28 9.10 -8.29
C THR A 24 -6.78 9.40 -8.19
N THR A 25 -7.50 9.27 -9.29
CA THR A 25 -8.96 9.48 -9.32
C THR A 25 -9.71 8.40 -8.56
N THR A 26 -9.18 7.17 -8.59
CA THR A 26 -9.78 6.02 -7.90
C THR A 26 -8.81 5.37 -6.93
N LYS A 27 -9.34 4.58 -6.01
CA LYS A 27 -8.55 3.78 -5.06
C LYS A 27 -7.67 2.75 -5.78
N LEU A 28 -6.71 2.20 -5.06
CA LEU A 28 -5.70 1.30 -5.63
C LEU A 28 -6.29 -0.01 -6.20
N PHE A 29 -7.27 -0.59 -5.53
CA PHE A 29 -7.78 -1.92 -5.87
C PHE A 29 -9.27 -1.96 -6.20
N CYS A 30 -9.94 -0.82 -6.31
CA CYS A 30 -11.34 -0.74 -6.70
C CYS A 30 -11.64 0.60 -7.37
N PRO A 31 -12.72 0.69 -8.18
CA PRO A 31 -13.09 1.91 -8.89
C PRO A 31 -13.77 2.98 -8.04
N ALA A 32 -13.77 2.83 -6.70
CA ALA A 32 -14.31 3.87 -5.83
C ALA A 32 -13.49 5.16 -5.97
N GLU A 33 -14.18 6.27 -6.05
CA GLU A 33 -13.57 7.59 -6.13
C GLU A 33 -12.72 7.91 -4.88
N VAL A 34 -11.66 8.69 -5.08
CA VAL A 34 -10.87 9.28 -4.01
C VAL A 34 -11.21 10.76 -3.95
N SER A 35 -11.98 11.17 -2.94
CA SER A 35 -12.27 12.58 -2.68
C SER A 35 -12.18 12.89 -1.19
N PHE A 36 -11.71 14.09 -0.88
CA PHE A 36 -11.63 14.58 0.50
C PHE A 36 -13.00 15.14 0.94
N GLY A 37 -13.38 14.85 2.19
CA GLY A 37 -14.59 15.42 2.80
C GLY A 37 -15.91 14.79 2.35
N GLY A 38 -15.88 13.64 1.72
CA GLY A 38 -17.11 12.88 1.42
C GLY A 38 -17.78 12.33 2.68
N ASP A 39 -19.08 12.07 2.60
CA ASP A 39 -19.83 11.46 3.70
C ASP A 39 -19.28 10.07 4.06
N PRO A 40 -19.38 9.64 5.32
CA PRO A 40 -18.99 8.30 5.72
C PRO A 40 -19.65 7.22 4.84
N ASN A 41 -18.87 6.22 4.43
CA ASN A 41 -19.32 5.10 3.61
C ASN A 41 -19.91 5.46 2.23
N SER A 42 -19.61 6.64 1.68
CA SER A 42 -20.06 7.07 0.35
C SER A 42 -19.13 6.62 -0.79
N GLN A 43 -17.84 6.39 -0.49
CA GLN A 43 -16.80 6.03 -1.47
C GLN A 43 -16.51 4.53 -1.45
N LEU A 44 -17.53 3.73 -1.72
CA LEU A 44 -17.50 2.27 -1.66
C LEU A 44 -17.93 1.64 -2.98
N THR A 45 -17.48 0.42 -3.19
CA THR A 45 -17.90 -0.47 -4.27
C THR A 45 -18.11 -1.88 -3.73
N PRO A 46 -18.72 -2.80 -4.47
CA PRO A 46 -18.82 -4.21 -4.07
C PRO A 46 -17.48 -4.83 -3.67
N VAL A 47 -16.38 -4.43 -4.34
CA VAL A 47 -15.01 -4.88 -4.01
C VAL A 47 -14.60 -4.42 -2.61
N SER A 48 -14.88 -3.16 -2.26
CA SER A 48 -14.53 -2.61 -0.94
C SER A 48 -15.28 -3.32 0.19
N LEU A 49 -16.51 -3.75 -0.09
CA LEU A 49 -17.38 -4.45 0.85
C LEU A 49 -17.15 -5.97 0.88
N GLY A 50 -16.35 -6.51 -0.03
CA GLY A 50 -16.12 -7.96 -0.11
C GLY A 50 -17.34 -8.76 -0.53
N LEU A 51 -18.23 -8.18 -1.36
CA LEU A 51 -19.43 -8.88 -1.79
C LEU A 51 -19.11 -10.12 -2.65
N PRO A 52 -19.91 -11.17 -2.57
CA PRO A 52 -19.69 -12.41 -3.32
C PRO A 52 -19.49 -12.16 -4.83
N GLY A 53 -18.44 -12.76 -5.40
CA GLY A 53 -18.12 -12.64 -6.82
C GLY A 53 -17.34 -11.37 -7.21
N SER A 54 -17.17 -10.41 -6.31
CA SER A 54 -16.34 -9.23 -6.58
C SER A 54 -14.86 -9.53 -6.41
N LEU A 55 -14.04 -9.05 -7.35
CA LEU A 55 -12.59 -9.20 -7.32
C LEU A 55 -11.90 -7.83 -7.44
N PRO A 56 -10.82 -7.60 -6.69
CA PRO A 56 -10.04 -6.39 -6.82
C PRO A 56 -9.32 -6.33 -8.17
N VAL A 57 -9.18 -5.10 -8.68
CA VAL A 57 -8.41 -4.79 -9.89
C VAL A 57 -7.49 -3.62 -9.57
N VAL A 58 -6.21 -3.75 -9.94
CA VAL A 58 -5.20 -2.73 -9.63
C VAL A 58 -5.39 -1.48 -10.50
N ASN A 59 -5.22 -0.31 -9.89
CA ASN A 59 -5.20 0.96 -10.59
C ASN A 59 -3.83 1.15 -11.28
N LYS A 60 -3.84 1.13 -12.63
CA LYS A 60 -2.63 1.29 -13.42
C LYS A 60 -1.88 2.60 -13.12
N THR A 61 -2.60 3.71 -12.95
CA THR A 61 -1.98 5.01 -12.64
C THR A 61 -1.21 4.98 -11.33
N ALA A 62 -1.72 4.28 -10.31
CA ALA A 62 -1.01 4.12 -9.05
C ALA A 62 0.30 3.31 -9.22
N VAL A 63 0.29 2.28 -10.06
CA VAL A 63 1.50 1.51 -10.40
C VAL A 63 2.51 2.39 -11.15
N ASP A 64 2.05 3.16 -12.12
CA ASP A 64 2.91 4.11 -12.86
C ASP A 64 3.55 5.14 -11.92
N TYR A 65 2.82 5.61 -10.91
CA TYR A 65 3.36 6.53 -9.90
C TYR A 65 4.37 5.85 -8.97
N ALA A 66 4.11 4.62 -8.56
CA ALA A 66 5.05 3.84 -7.75
C ALA A 66 6.38 3.61 -8.49
N ILE A 67 6.31 3.23 -9.78
CA ILE A 67 7.50 3.07 -10.63
C ILE A 67 8.27 4.39 -10.76
N LYS A 68 7.59 5.51 -11.01
CA LYS A 68 8.23 6.84 -11.09
C LYS A 68 8.93 7.21 -9.78
N LEU A 69 8.30 6.93 -8.65
CA LEU A 69 8.89 7.17 -7.32
C LEU A 69 10.14 6.30 -7.12
N GLY A 70 10.06 5.01 -7.42
CA GLY A 70 11.20 4.10 -7.34
C GLY A 70 12.37 4.55 -8.20
N LEU A 71 12.12 4.95 -9.45
CA LEU A 71 13.16 5.48 -10.34
C LEU A 71 13.78 6.78 -9.81
N ALA A 72 12.97 7.67 -9.23
CA ALA A 72 13.46 8.92 -8.63
C ALA A 72 14.35 8.67 -7.39
N LEU A 73 14.13 7.58 -6.69
CA LEU A 73 14.94 7.14 -5.56
C LEU A 73 16.11 6.22 -5.96
N HIS A 74 16.34 6.02 -7.26
CA HIS A 74 17.36 5.12 -7.80
C HIS A 74 17.17 3.65 -7.37
N CYS A 75 15.92 3.22 -7.17
CA CYS A 75 15.60 1.83 -6.89
C CYS A 75 15.69 0.97 -8.16
N GLU A 76 15.98 -0.29 -7.98
CA GLU A 76 15.80 -1.31 -9.01
C GLU A 76 14.33 -1.70 -9.08
N ILE A 77 13.71 -1.59 -10.25
CA ILE A 77 12.31 -1.92 -10.46
C ILE A 77 12.20 -3.36 -10.96
N ALA A 78 11.44 -4.18 -10.26
CA ALA A 78 11.21 -5.56 -10.65
C ALA A 78 10.46 -5.65 -11.99
N GLU A 79 10.93 -6.51 -12.91
CA GLU A 79 10.26 -6.76 -14.21
C GLU A 79 8.93 -7.50 -14.04
N TRP A 80 8.78 -8.22 -12.96
CA TRP A 80 7.58 -8.98 -12.61
C TRP A 80 7.34 -8.95 -11.12
N SER A 81 6.10 -8.68 -10.72
CA SER A 81 5.67 -8.67 -9.33
C SER A 81 4.33 -9.38 -9.16
N GLN A 82 4.00 -9.77 -7.95
CA GLN A 82 2.76 -10.46 -7.62
C GLN A 82 2.15 -9.92 -6.35
N PHE A 83 0.84 -9.67 -6.39
CA PHE A 83 0.07 -9.39 -5.19
C PHE A 83 -0.25 -10.69 -4.44
N ALA A 84 -0.16 -10.60 -3.12
CA ALA A 84 -0.56 -11.64 -2.19
C ALA A 84 -1.77 -11.16 -1.37
N ARG A 85 -2.40 -12.06 -0.65
CA ARG A 85 -3.53 -11.77 0.21
C ARG A 85 -3.17 -12.11 1.65
N LYS A 86 -3.23 -11.10 2.53
CA LYS A 86 -3.11 -11.25 3.97
C LYS A 86 -4.51 -11.32 4.57
N ASN A 87 -4.93 -12.50 4.97
CA ASN A 87 -6.26 -12.70 5.56
C ASN A 87 -6.21 -12.39 7.05
N TYR A 88 -7.11 -11.55 7.52
CA TYR A 88 -7.34 -11.29 8.94
C TYR A 88 -8.73 -10.67 9.15
N PHE A 89 -9.27 -10.87 10.36
CA PHE A 89 -10.60 -10.39 10.72
C PHE A 89 -10.47 -9.16 11.59
N TYR A 90 -11.14 -8.09 11.19
CA TYR A 90 -11.20 -6.85 11.95
C TYR A 90 -12.59 -6.21 11.83
N PRO A 91 -13.15 -5.59 12.90
CA PRO A 91 -14.54 -5.13 12.91
C PRO A 91 -14.92 -4.14 11.81
N ASP A 92 -13.96 -3.35 11.31
CA ASP A 92 -14.16 -2.36 10.26
C ASP A 92 -13.61 -2.77 8.89
N MET A 93 -13.29 -4.05 8.71
CA MET A 93 -12.80 -4.60 7.45
C MET A 93 -13.75 -5.69 6.91
N PRO A 94 -14.81 -5.30 6.17
CA PRO A 94 -15.86 -6.23 5.74
C PRO A 94 -15.38 -7.33 4.79
N ARG A 95 -14.27 -7.14 4.09
CA ARG A 95 -13.72 -8.14 3.16
C ARG A 95 -12.77 -9.16 3.80
N ASP A 96 -12.42 -9.00 5.07
CA ASP A 96 -11.57 -9.91 5.86
C ASP A 96 -10.17 -10.19 5.29
N TYR A 97 -9.69 -9.40 4.35
CA TYR A 97 -8.33 -9.49 3.83
C TYR A 97 -7.76 -8.14 3.40
N GLN A 98 -6.45 -8.05 3.42
CA GLN A 98 -5.67 -6.96 2.85
C GLN A 98 -4.85 -7.48 1.68
N ILE A 99 -4.83 -6.72 0.56
CA ILE A 99 -3.91 -7.02 -0.54
C ILE A 99 -2.52 -6.55 -0.12
N SER A 100 -1.54 -7.39 -0.34
CA SER A 100 -0.16 -7.20 0.09
C SER A 100 0.80 -7.74 -0.98
N GLN A 101 2.09 -7.62 -0.75
CA GLN A 101 3.14 -8.30 -1.49
C GLN A 101 4.02 -9.04 -0.49
N TYR A 102 4.33 -10.31 -0.72
CA TYR A 102 5.08 -11.13 0.22
C TYR A 102 6.40 -11.61 -0.38
N ASP A 103 6.34 -12.44 -1.41
CA ASP A 103 7.50 -13.11 -2.01
C ASP A 103 7.96 -12.50 -3.34
N LYS A 104 7.15 -11.66 -3.94
CA LYS A 104 7.43 -10.99 -5.23
C LYS A 104 7.01 -9.51 -5.18
N PRO A 105 7.66 -8.69 -4.33
CA PRO A 105 7.37 -7.26 -4.26
C PRO A 105 7.80 -6.52 -5.53
N THR A 106 7.23 -5.35 -5.71
CA THR A 106 7.57 -4.43 -6.81
C THR A 106 8.90 -3.76 -6.55
#